data_854d8a04b9ba6940f07417ab45c97920
#
_entry.id   854d8a04b9ba6940f07417ab45c97920
#
_cell.length_a   1.000
_cell.length_b   1.000
_cell.length_c   1.000
_cell.angle_alpha   90.00
_cell.angle_beta   90.00
_cell.angle_gamma   90.00
#
_symmetry.space_group_name_H-M   'P 1'
#
loop_
_entity.id
_entity.type
_entity.pdbx_description
1 polymer ?
#
loop_
_entity_poly.entity_id
_entity_poly.type
_entity_poly.pdbx_seq_one_letter_code
_entity_poly.pdbx_strand_id
1 'polypeptide(L)'
;MTGAPIRVAFTMISRRNWAGGYNYQRNLFAAVHHYCPNRITPVVFAGERNAPADLKALGSNPKVEIARSHSSLRQRATALLMGRVADERTDPADLEALGRIPGVEIARSDAFDPSVKEMAAALLLGCDRAEVAEFRRKKIDVVFEAARFFGWRLPYPTVAWIPDLQHRRLPHLFPAMTRWRREFGLRMQILSGRWIMLSSESALRDCLMSYPTAIHRSSVVKFAAQPSAELLNADPAEIVRFYGLPRTYFYLPNQFYRHKNHAVVVDALAVLAKRDVHAIVVASGSNSDPREPAYFNTIMRQLGDRGLQNNFCYVGMIPLPHVYALLRAATALINPSRFEGWSTTVEEAKCFGVPMILSDIDVHREQAGSEALYFGVDDPTRLADHLQKLSRAEILPRTLLPQLDRNLAEFATSFVRTIERAANTFPAN
;
A
#
# COMPACT_ATOMS: atom_id res chain seq x y z
N MET A 1 -5.77 5.70 33.69
CA MET A 1 -7.18 5.87 33.27
C MET A 1 -7.43 4.89 32.13
N THR A 2 -8.03 3.74 32.42
CA THR A 2 -8.43 2.76 31.39
C THR A 2 -9.84 3.11 30.92
N GLY A 3 -9.92 4.13 30.05
CA GLY A 3 -11.15 4.40 29.31
C GLY A 3 -11.43 3.26 28.34
N ALA A 4 -12.68 3.14 27.87
CA ALA A 4 -13.01 2.20 26.78
C ALA A 4 -12.15 2.49 25.54
N PRO A 5 -11.76 1.47 24.76
CA PRO A 5 -10.97 1.66 23.56
C PRO A 5 -11.71 2.53 22.53
N ILE A 6 -10.99 3.42 21.86
CA ILE A 6 -11.54 4.28 20.79
C ILE A 6 -11.97 3.39 19.61
N ARG A 7 -13.22 3.47 19.21
CA ARG A 7 -13.75 2.72 18.07
C ARG A 7 -13.51 3.46 16.77
N VAL A 8 -12.66 2.90 15.92
CA VAL A 8 -12.20 3.54 14.68
C VAL A 8 -12.84 2.85 13.47
N ALA A 9 -13.60 3.60 12.69
CA ALA A 9 -14.18 3.11 11.43
C ALA A 9 -13.11 3.08 10.33
N PHE A 10 -12.99 1.96 9.65
CA PHE A 10 -12.18 1.76 8.44
C PHE A 10 -13.09 1.29 7.31
N THR A 11 -12.78 1.69 6.08
CA THR A 11 -13.30 1.01 4.90
C THR A 11 -12.36 -0.10 4.47
N MET A 12 -12.94 -1.20 3.97
CA MET A 12 -12.17 -2.31 3.43
C MET A 12 -11.36 -1.86 2.20
N ILE A 13 -10.07 -2.17 2.18
CA ILE A 13 -9.21 -2.02 1.02
C ILE A 13 -9.05 -3.40 0.36
N SER A 14 -9.56 -3.57 -0.87
CA SER A 14 -9.44 -4.84 -1.59
C SER A 14 -8.01 -5.04 -2.09
N ARG A 15 -7.47 -6.26 -1.90
CA ARG A 15 -6.16 -6.68 -2.44
C ARG A 15 -6.10 -6.55 -3.96
N ARG A 16 -7.20 -6.82 -4.67
CA ARG A 16 -7.27 -6.74 -6.13
C ARG A 16 -7.08 -5.32 -6.63
N ASN A 17 -7.60 -4.33 -5.90
CA ASN A 17 -7.55 -2.93 -6.30
C ASN A 17 -6.26 -2.25 -5.85
N TRP A 18 -5.82 -2.55 -4.63
CA TRP A 18 -4.62 -1.95 -4.05
C TRP A 18 -3.97 -2.88 -3.02
N ALA A 19 -3.15 -3.82 -3.50
CA ALA A 19 -2.47 -4.80 -2.66
C ALA A 19 -1.61 -4.17 -1.56
N GLY A 20 -0.91 -3.06 -1.85
CA GLY A 20 -0.14 -2.32 -0.86
C GLY A 20 -0.99 -1.75 0.28
N GLY A 21 -2.15 -1.17 -0.05
CA GLY A 21 -3.10 -0.64 0.93
C GLY A 21 -3.72 -1.75 1.80
N TYR A 22 -4.06 -2.90 1.20
CA TYR A 22 -4.53 -4.07 1.95
C TYR A 22 -3.49 -4.57 2.94
N ASN A 23 -2.24 -4.74 2.50
CA ASN A 23 -1.15 -5.19 3.36
C ASN A 23 -0.86 -4.17 4.47
N TYR A 24 -0.94 -2.87 4.17
CA TYR A 24 -0.86 -1.82 5.17
C TYR A 24 -1.93 -1.99 6.26
N GLN A 25 -3.20 -2.12 5.86
CA GLN A 25 -4.32 -2.26 6.79
C GLN A 25 -4.19 -3.52 7.67
N ARG A 26 -3.82 -4.66 7.09
CA ARG A 26 -3.58 -5.91 7.80
C ARG A 26 -2.45 -5.79 8.84
N ASN A 27 -1.30 -5.25 8.41
CA ASN A 27 -0.15 -5.08 9.30
C ASN A 27 -0.44 -4.05 10.41
N LEU A 28 -1.19 -2.98 10.09
CA LEU A 28 -1.62 -2.00 11.08
C LEU A 28 -2.45 -2.64 12.19
N PHE A 29 -3.46 -3.43 11.82
CA PHE A 29 -4.34 -4.06 12.82
C PHE A 29 -3.58 -5.05 13.70
N ALA A 30 -2.70 -5.86 13.11
CA ALA A 30 -1.86 -6.79 13.84
C ALA A 30 -0.90 -6.06 14.80
N ALA A 31 -0.24 -5.00 14.34
CA ALA A 31 0.68 -4.22 15.15
C ALA A 31 -0.04 -3.51 16.31
N VAL A 32 -1.21 -2.88 16.03
CA VAL A 32 -2.01 -2.22 17.06
C VAL A 32 -2.52 -3.21 18.11
N HIS A 33 -3.00 -4.37 17.68
CA HIS A 33 -3.43 -5.41 18.63
C HIS A 33 -2.30 -5.85 19.56
N HIS A 34 -1.10 -6.04 19.01
CA HIS A 34 0.05 -6.55 19.77
C HIS A 34 0.70 -5.49 20.68
N TYR A 35 0.97 -4.30 20.13
CA TYR A 35 1.76 -3.27 20.83
C TYR A 35 0.93 -2.20 21.56
N CYS A 36 -0.35 -2.06 21.19
CA CYS A 36 -1.26 -1.08 21.80
C CYS A 36 -2.60 -1.73 22.19
N PRO A 37 -2.60 -2.83 22.96
CA PRO A 37 -3.82 -3.55 23.30
C PRO A 37 -4.81 -2.62 24.03
N ASN A 38 -6.08 -2.77 23.71
CA ASN A 38 -7.18 -2.03 24.33
C ASN A 38 -7.16 -0.49 24.16
N ARG A 39 -6.31 0.05 23.27
CA ARG A 39 -6.29 1.49 22.98
C ARG A 39 -7.32 1.85 21.90
N ILE A 40 -7.39 1.06 20.84
CA ILE A 40 -8.39 1.23 19.78
C ILE A 40 -9.06 -0.11 19.41
N THR A 41 -10.29 -0.02 18.91
CA THR A 41 -11.02 -1.14 18.29
C THR A 41 -11.25 -0.83 16.82
N PRO A 42 -10.53 -1.44 15.88
CA PRO A 42 -10.82 -1.29 14.46
C PRO A 42 -12.18 -1.91 14.10
N VAL A 43 -13.04 -1.14 13.45
CA VAL A 43 -14.32 -1.59 12.90
C VAL A 43 -14.25 -1.42 11.38
N VAL A 44 -14.19 -2.54 10.66
CA VAL A 44 -14.04 -2.53 9.19
C VAL A 44 -15.42 -2.62 8.55
N PHE A 45 -15.79 -1.58 7.82
CA PHE A 45 -17.03 -1.52 7.05
C PHE A 45 -16.82 -2.03 5.62
N ALA A 46 -17.71 -2.90 5.17
CA ALA A 46 -17.73 -3.48 3.83
C ALA A 46 -19.13 -3.46 3.25
N GLY A 47 -19.24 -3.30 1.93
CA GLY A 47 -20.51 -3.38 1.20
C GLY A 47 -21.05 -4.80 1.13
N GLU A 48 -22.37 -4.94 0.94
CA GLU A 48 -23.05 -6.23 0.85
C GLU A 48 -23.01 -6.84 -0.56
N ARG A 49 -22.96 -6.04 -1.61
CA ARG A 49 -23.05 -6.48 -3.03
C ARG A 49 -21.92 -7.40 -3.48
N ASN A 50 -20.95 -7.59 -2.64
CA ASN A 50 -19.72 -8.32 -2.94
C ASN A 50 -19.69 -9.74 -2.38
N ALA A 51 -20.80 -10.23 -1.79
CA ALA A 51 -20.87 -11.61 -1.32
C ALA A 51 -21.22 -12.56 -2.47
N PRO A 52 -20.38 -13.55 -2.84
CA PRO A 52 -20.80 -14.66 -3.68
C PRO A 52 -21.95 -15.43 -3.00
N ALA A 53 -22.82 -16.08 -3.80
CA ALA A 53 -23.93 -16.90 -3.33
C ALA A 53 -23.50 -18.04 -2.38
N ASP A 54 -22.20 -18.37 -2.34
CA ASP A 54 -21.61 -19.44 -1.54
C ASP A 54 -21.44 -19.09 -0.04
N LEU A 55 -21.66 -17.83 0.36
CA LEU A 55 -21.62 -17.44 1.78
C LEU A 55 -22.78 -17.98 2.63
N LYS A 56 -23.75 -18.70 2.02
CA LYS A 56 -24.73 -19.47 2.79
C LYS A 56 -24.10 -20.59 3.63
N ALA A 57 -22.91 -21.04 3.28
CA ALA A 57 -22.18 -22.09 4.01
C ALA A 57 -21.41 -21.58 5.24
N LEU A 58 -21.18 -20.27 5.40
CA LEU A 58 -20.47 -19.66 6.54
C LEU A 58 -21.40 -19.18 7.66
N GLY A 59 -22.69 -19.55 7.61
CA GLY A 59 -23.75 -19.15 8.54
C GLY A 59 -23.65 -19.69 9.98
N SER A 60 -22.47 -20.12 10.45
CA SER A 60 -22.31 -20.70 11.81
C SER A 60 -21.53 -19.79 12.79
N ASN A 61 -21.31 -18.51 12.50
CA ASN A 61 -20.68 -17.61 13.46
C ASN A 61 -21.69 -16.58 14.00
N PRO A 62 -22.08 -16.63 15.30
CA PRO A 62 -23.21 -15.86 15.85
C PRO A 62 -22.97 -14.34 16.01
N LYS A 63 -21.87 -13.79 15.50
CA LYS A 63 -21.54 -12.34 15.58
C LYS A 63 -21.75 -11.56 14.28
N VAL A 64 -22.37 -12.12 13.25
CA VAL A 64 -22.61 -11.43 11.96
C VAL A 64 -24.11 -11.21 11.74
N GLU A 65 -24.57 -9.97 11.79
CA GLU A 65 -25.95 -9.57 11.53
C GLU A 65 -26.06 -8.96 10.10
N ILE A 66 -27.04 -9.43 9.31
CA ILE A 66 -27.23 -9.04 7.89
C ILE A 66 -28.54 -8.25 7.75
N ALA A 67 -28.48 -7.06 7.15
CA ALA A 67 -29.66 -6.30 6.73
C ALA A 67 -29.74 -6.21 5.20
N ARG A 68 -30.93 -6.45 4.60
CA ARG A 68 -31.14 -6.50 3.13
C ARG A 68 -31.96 -5.31 2.61
N SER A 69 -31.59 -4.78 1.46
CA SER A 69 -32.49 -3.98 0.63
C SER A 69 -32.22 -4.07 -0.89
N HIS A 70 -33.26 -3.87 -1.72
CA HIS A 70 -33.26 -4.08 -3.18
C HIS A 70 -33.12 -2.77 -3.97
N SER A 71 -32.30 -2.74 -5.03
CA SER A 71 -32.36 -1.66 -6.04
C SER A 71 -31.95 -2.06 -7.47
N SER A 72 -32.54 -1.36 -8.48
CA SER A 72 -32.64 -1.69 -9.90
C SER A 72 -31.84 -0.80 -10.86
N LEU A 73 -31.45 -1.36 -11.99
CA LEU A 73 -31.27 -0.95 -13.42
C LEU A 73 -30.76 0.45 -13.87
N ARG A 74 -30.70 1.51 -13.07
CA ARG A 74 -30.27 2.86 -13.54
C ARG A 74 -28.75 3.14 -13.45
N GLN A 75 -27.95 2.18 -13.04
CA GLN A 75 -26.53 2.39 -12.66
C GLN A 75 -25.52 2.38 -13.83
N ARG A 76 -25.91 1.99 -15.05
CA ARG A 76 -24.96 1.84 -16.17
C ARG A 76 -24.58 3.14 -16.89
N ALA A 77 -25.41 4.18 -16.84
CA ALA A 77 -25.19 5.42 -17.60
C ALA A 77 -24.20 6.40 -16.92
N THR A 78 -24.09 6.37 -15.60
CA THR A 78 -23.28 7.35 -14.85
C THR A 78 -21.82 6.93 -14.68
N ALA A 79 -21.52 5.64 -14.82
CA ALA A 79 -20.14 5.11 -14.79
C ALA A 79 -19.29 5.59 -15.98
N LEU A 80 -19.93 5.97 -17.08
CA LEU A 80 -19.24 6.48 -18.29
C LEU A 80 -18.74 7.92 -18.12
N LEU A 81 -19.42 8.75 -17.31
CA LEU A 81 -19.08 10.17 -17.10
C LEU A 81 -17.99 10.40 -16.06
N MET A 82 -17.79 9.44 -15.14
CA MET A 82 -16.88 9.60 -13.97
C MET A 82 -15.59 8.76 -14.04
N GLY A 83 -15.28 8.16 -15.21
CA GLY A 83 -14.12 7.26 -15.32
C GLY A 83 -14.27 6.08 -14.33
N ARG A 84 -14.10 4.84 -14.79
CA ARG A 84 -14.23 3.59 -14.02
C ARG A 84 -13.94 3.82 -12.53
N VAL A 85 -14.97 3.84 -11.71
CA VAL A 85 -14.85 3.39 -10.32
C VAL A 85 -14.33 1.98 -10.47
N ALA A 86 -13.09 1.72 -10.02
CA ALA A 86 -12.55 0.38 -9.97
C ALA A 86 -13.62 -0.51 -9.33
N ASP A 87 -13.80 -1.72 -9.86
CA ASP A 87 -14.76 -2.69 -9.35
C ASP A 87 -14.35 -2.99 -7.88
N GLU A 88 -14.91 -2.22 -6.95
CA GLU A 88 -14.58 -2.26 -5.51
C GLU A 88 -15.18 -3.51 -4.84
N ARG A 89 -15.32 -4.62 -5.61
CA ARG A 89 -15.78 -5.86 -5.02
C ARG A 89 -14.82 -6.29 -3.93
N THR A 90 -15.33 -6.32 -2.72
CA THR A 90 -14.61 -6.84 -1.57
C THR A 90 -14.43 -8.34 -1.75
N ASP A 91 -13.19 -8.82 -1.74
CA ASP A 91 -12.93 -10.25 -1.74
C ASP A 91 -13.30 -10.82 -0.37
N PRO A 92 -14.22 -11.81 -0.30
CA PRO A 92 -14.60 -12.43 0.96
C PRO A 92 -13.40 -12.99 1.74
N ALA A 93 -12.40 -13.52 1.04
CA ALA A 93 -11.19 -14.05 1.67
C ALA A 93 -10.36 -12.94 2.34
N ASP A 94 -10.34 -11.74 1.76
CA ASP A 94 -9.66 -10.58 2.36
C ASP A 94 -10.37 -10.13 3.65
N LEU A 95 -11.71 -10.11 3.68
CA LEU A 95 -12.49 -9.79 4.87
C LEU A 95 -12.30 -10.85 5.97
N GLU A 96 -12.34 -12.12 5.60
CA GLU A 96 -12.12 -13.22 6.53
C GLU A 96 -10.72 -13.12 7.16
N ALA A 97 -9.71 -12.85 6.36
CA ALA A 97 -8.34 -12.68 6.85
C ALA A 97 -8.19 -11.49 7.83
N LEU A 98 -8.88 -10.36 7.58
CA LEU A 98 -8.90 -9.25 8.53
C LEU A 98 -9.68 -9.58 9.80
N GLY A 99 -10.82 -10.28 9.68
CA GLY A 99 -11.64 -10.68 10.83
C GLY A 99 -10.99 -11.72 11.74
N ARG A 100 -9.95 -12.44 11.26
CA ARG A 100 -9.13 -13.34 12.08
C ARG A 100 -8.14 -12.61 12.99
N ILE A 101 -7.86 -11.32 12.73
CA ILE A 101 -7.00 -10.53 13.60
C ILE A 101 -7.76 -10.21 14.88
N PRO A 102 -7.23 -10.57 16.07
CA PRO A 102 -7.92 -10.32 17.32
C PRO A 102 -8.22 -8.84 17.54
N GLY A 103 -9.40 -8.53 18.06
CA GLY A 103 -9.86 -7.15 18.31
C GLY A 103 -10.40 -6.41 17.10
N VAL A 104 -10.36 -6.98 15.88
CA VAL A 104 -10.96 -6.38 14.68
C VAL A 104 -12.42 -6.80 14.57
N GLU A 105 -13.32 -5.82 14.45
CA GLU A 105 -14.74 -6.05 14.16
C GLU A 105 -15.02 -5.84 12.67
N ILE A 106 -15.81 -6.74 12.08
CA ILE A 106 -16.29 -6.59 10.69
C ILE A 106 -17.75 -6.14 10.73
N ALA A 107 -18.07 -5.05 10.05
CA ALA A 107 -19.42 -4.56 9.85
C ALA A 107 -19.77 -4.60 8.36
N ARG A 108 -20.90 -5.22 8.02
CA ARG A 108 -21.43 -5.27 6.64
C ARG A 108 -22.68 -4.40 6.56
N SER A 109 -22.75 -3.56 5.53
CA SER A 109 -23.92 -2.74 5.27
C SER A 109 -23.91 -2.28 3.82
N ASP A 110 -25.07 -2.23 3.17
CA ASP A 110 -25.27 -1.71 1.82
C ASP A 110 -24.97 -0.20 1.74
N ALA A 111 -24.98 0.52 2.86
CA ALA A 111 -24.53 1.90 2.95
C ALA A 111 -23.06 2.10 2.52
N PHE A 112 -22.25 1.05 2.51
CA PHE A 112 -20.85 1.08 2.08
C PHE A 112 -20.63 0.49 0.69
N ASP A 113 -21.70 0.09 -0.02
CA ASP A 113 -21.61 -0.27 -1.42
C ASP A 113 -21.35 0.99 -2.26
N PRO A 114 -20.30 1.02 -3.11
CA PRO A 114 -19.96 2.20 -3.88
C PRO A 114 -21.09 2.56 -4.83
N SER A 115 -21.67 3.75 -4.66
CA SER A 115 -22.64 4.30 -5.57
C SER A 115 -22.39 5.78 -5.87
N VAL A 116 -22.83 6.20 -7.05
CA VAL A 116 -22.72 7.62 -7.47
C VAL A 116 -23.58 8.53 -6.57
N LYS A 117 -24.68 8.00 -6.00
CA LYS A 117 -25.58 8.77 -5.13
C LYS A 117 -24.90 9.13 -3.82
N GLU A 118 -24.16 8.21 -3.22
CA GLU A 118 -23.43 8.44 -1.96
C GLU A 118 -22.32 9.45 -2.15
N MET A 119 -21.57 9.35 -3.27
CA MET A 119 -20.57 10.35 -3.60
C MET A 119 -21.18 11.73 -3.87
N ALA A 120 -22.32 11.79 -4.56
CA ALA A 120 -23.06 13.03 -4.76
C ALA A 120 -23.59 13.58 -3.43
N ALA A 121 -24.12 12.75 -2.53
CA ALA A 121 -24.56 13.14 -1.20
C ALA A 121 -23.41 13.69 -0.35
N ALA A 122 -22.25 13.02 -0.36
CA ALA A 122 -21.06 13.49 0.34
C ALA A 122 -20.57 14.86 -0.14
N LEU A 123 -20.66 15.12 -1.44
CA LEU A 123 -20.25 16.40 -2.04
C LEU A 123 -21.30 17.50 -1.88
N LEU A 124 -22.59 17.20 -2.11
CA LEU A 124 -23.68 18.19 -2.15
C LEU A 124 -24.29 18.44 -0.76
N LEU A 125 -24.51 17.38 0.02
CA LEU A 125 -25.16 17.46 1.34
C LEU A 125 -24.13 17.50 2.49
N GLY A 126 -22.88 17.24 2.19
CA GLY A 126 -21.75 17.26 3.13
C GLY A 126 -21.45 15.92 3.81
N CYS A 127 -22.37 14.96 3.82
CA CYS A 127 -22.17 13.57 4.25
C CYS A 127 -23.31 12.69 3.76
N ASP A 128 -23.12 11.38 3.75
CA ASP A 128 -24.19 10.40 3.55
C ASP A 128 -24.84 10.06 4.90
N ARG A 129 -26.17 10.19 4.97
CA ARG A 129 -26.92 9.93 6.20
C ARG A 129 -26.96 8.45 6.58
N ALA A 130 -26.94 7.55 5.59
CA ALA A 130 -26.95 6.12 5.84
C ALA A 130 -25.62 5.66 6.47
N GLU A 131 -24.49 6.14 5.96
CA GLU A 131 -23.18 5.89 6.56
C GLU A 131 -23.09 6.44 7.98
N VAL A 132 -23.58 7.67 8.22
CA VAL A 132 -23.62 8.28 9.56
C VAL A 132 -24.48 7.46 10.51
N ALA A 133 -25.63 6.92 10.05
CA ALA A 133 -26.47 6.05 10.87
C ALA A 133 -25.75 4.75 11.26
N GLU A 134 -25.01 4.14 10.33
CA GLU A 134 -24.21 2.96 10.61
C GLU A 134 -23.06 3.24 11.61
N PHE A 135 -22.38 4.39 11.47
CA PHE A 135 -21.37 4.81 12.44
C PHE A 135 -21.96 4.98 13.84
N ARG A 136 -23.15 5.58 13.95
CA ARG A 136 -23.87 5.68 15.24
C ARG A 136 -24.23 4.30 15.79
N ARG A 137 -24.79 3.42 14.96
CA ARG A 137 -25.18 2.06 15.35
C ARG A 137 -24.00 1.27 15.92
N LYS A 138 -22.82 1.44 15.30
CA LYS A 138 -21.57 0.77 15.72
C LYS A 138 -20.79 1.56 16.77
N LYS A 139 -21.32 2.69 17.28
CA LYS A 139 -20.69 3.55 18.29
C LYS A 139 -19.26 3.93 17.89
N ILE A 140 -19.10 4.42 16.66
CA ILE A 140 -17.80 4.88 16.15
C ILE A 140 -17.44 6.21 16.80
N ASP A 141 -16.18 6.33 17.21
CA ASP A 141 -15.62 7.55 17.80
C ASP A 141 -14.80 8.35 16.78
N VAL A 142 -14.07 7.66 15.88
CA VAL A 142 -13.18 8.27 14.88
C VAL A 142 -13.36 7.57 13.53
N VAL A 143 -13.32 8.31 12.43
CA VAL A 143 -13.36 7.75 11.06
C VAL A 143 -11.98 7.84 10.42
N PHE A 144 -11.50 6.75 9.84
CA PHE A 144 -10.26 6.69 9.09
C PHE A 144 -10.55 6.63 7.58
N GLU A 145 -10.24 7.72 6.87
CA GLU A 145 -10.38 7.84 5.41
C GLU A 145 -9.09 7.37 4.73
N ALA A 146 -9.09 6.18 4.12
CA ALA A 146 -7.96 5.68 3.33
C ALA A 146 -8.08 6.04 1.85
N ALA A 147 -9.13 5.55 1.18
CA ALA A 147 -9.35 5.76 -0.25
C ALA A 147 -10.70 6.42 -0.55
N ARG A 148 -11.50 6.69 0.46
CA ARG A 148 -12.86 7.21 0.36
C ARG A 148 -12.99 8.52 1.12
N PHE A 149 -13.68 9.50 0.54
CA PHE A 149 -14.06 10.76 1.18
C PHE A 149 -15.50 10.67 1.65
N PHE A 150 -15.75 10.80 2.95
CA PHE A 150 -17.09 10.70 3.57
C PHE A 150 -17.88 12.02 3.60
N GLY A 151 -17.39 13.05 2.93
CA GLY A 151 -18.04 14.35 2.83
C GLY A 151 -17.46 15.39 3.79
N TRP A 152 -17.66 16.66 3.45
CA TRP A 152 -17.02 17.80 4.13
C TRP A 152 -17.71 18.22 5.45
N ARG A 153 -18.90 17.68 5.73
CA ARG A 153 -19.66 17.89 6.99
C ARG A 153 -19.84 16.61 7.79
N LEU A 154 -18.92 15.64 7.66
CA LEU A 154 -19.02 14.43 8.46
C LEU A 154 -18.96 14.78 9.96
N PRO A 155 -19.98 14.40 10.78
CA PRO A 155 -20.05 14.77 12.20
C PRO A 155 -19.20 13.83 13.08
N TYR A 156 -17.98 13.51 12.63
CA TYR A 156 -17.03 12.66 13.34
C TYR A 156 -15.61 13.22 13.23
N PRO A 157 -14.80 13.08 14.29
CA PRO A 157 -13.35 13.23 14.17
C PRO A 157 -12.86 12.33 13.04
N THR A 158 -12.07 12.87 12.12
CA THR A 158 -11.68 12.12 10.93
C THR A 158 -10.19 12.27 10.67
N VAL A 159 -9.53 11.12 10.45
CA VAL A 159 -8.14 11.04 9.99
C VAL A 159 -8.15 10.69 8.50
N ALA A 160 -7.59 11.56 7.65
CA ALA A 160 -7.42 11.30 6.22
C ALA A 160 -6.00 10.80 5.96
N TRP A 161 -5.87 9.58 5.49
CA TRP A 161 -4.57 9.02 5.08
C TRP A 161 -4.26 9.39 3.64
N ILE A 162 -3.20 10.16 3.47
CA ILE A 162 -2.64 10.55 2.18
C ILE A 162 -1.28 9.85 2.05
N PRO A 163 -1.24 8.68 1.39
CA PRO A 163 -0.01 7.88 1.31
C PRO A 163 1.08 8.58 0.51
N ASP A 164 0.71 9.34 -0.51
CA ASP A 164 1.63 10.06 -1.40
C ASP A 164 0.97 11.22 -2.14
N LEU A 165 1.83 12.06 -2.74
CA LEU A 165 1.45 13.14 -3.64
C LEU A 165 2.06 12.93 -5.05
N GLN A 166 2.08 11.68 -5.53
CA GLN A 166 2.69 11.27 -6.81
C GLN A 166 2.19 12.12 -7.99
N HIS A 167 0.92 12.47 -8.03
CA HIS A 167 0.33 13.27 -9.11
C HIS A 167 0.91 14.69 -9.23
N ARG A 168 1.57 15.18 -8.17
CA ARG A 168 2.29 16.47 -8.17
C ARG A 168 3.74 16.33 -8.57
N ARG A 169 4.42 15.29 -8.08
CA ARG A 169 5.84 15.04 -8.38
C ARG A 169 6.04 14.49 -9.79
N LEU A 170 5.10 13.67 -10.29
CA LEU A 170 5.14 13.07 -11.62
C LEU A 170 3.86 13.38 -12.41
N PRO A 171 3.55 14.67 -12.68
CA PRO A 171 2.28 15.08 -13.29
C PRO A 171 2.08 14.49 -14.70
N HIS A 172 3.15 14.19 -15.42
CA HIS A 172 3.13 13.62 -16.76
C HIS A 172 2.63 12.17 -16.81
N LEU A 173 2.60 11.47 -15.67
CA LEU A 173 2.06 10.09 -15.56
C LEU A 173 0.55 10.06 -15.33
N PHE A 174 -0.11 11.20 -15.23
CA PHE A 174 -1.54 11.27 -14.92
C PHE A 174 -2.27 12.14 -15.93
N PRO A 175 -3.40 11.67 -16.50
CA PRO A 175 -4.30 12.53 -17.27
C PRO A 175 -4.73 13.76 -16.47
N ALA A 176 -4.93 14.90 -17.14
CA ALA A 176 -5.27 16.16 -16.49
C ALA A 176 -6.49 16.06 -15.57
N MET A 177 -7.54 15.35 -15.99
CA MET A 177 -8.73 15.10 -15.19
C MET A 177 -8.45 14.30 -13.92
N THR A 178 -7.57 13.29 -13.99
CA THR A 178 -7.16 12.49 -12.82
C THR A 178 -6.37 13.34 -11.83
N ARG A 179 -5.47 14.20 -12.32
CA ARG A 179 -4.74 15.16 -11.47
C ARG A 179 -5.69 16.11 -10.76
N TRP A 180 -6.63 16.69 -11.51
CA TRP A 180 -7.62 17.61 -10.95
C TRP A 180 -8.48 16.93 -9.87
N ARG A 181 -8.96 15.72 -10.12
CA ARG A 181 -9.76 14.95 -9.14
C ARG A 181 -8.99 14.64 -7.87
N ARG A 182 -7.73 14.18 -7.99
CA ARG A 182 -6.86 13.93 -6.83
C ARG A 182 -6.59 15.20 -6.03
N GLU A 183 -6.29 16.29 -6.73
CA GLU A 183 -6.04 17.58 -6.11
C GLU A 183 -7.30 18.12 -5.40
N PHE A 184 -8.45 18.02 -6.04
CA PHE A 184 -9.72 18.41 -5.45
C PHE A 184 -10.03 17.57 -4.19
N GLY A 185 -9.88 16.25 -4.25
CA GLY A 185 -10.08 15.37 -3.10
C GLY A 185 -9.16 15.72 -1.92
N LEU A 186 -7.87 15.90 -2.19
CA LEU A 186 -6.88 16.32 -1.19
C LEU A 186 -7.27 17.68 -0.56
N ARG A 187 -7.61 18.66 -1.40
CA ARG A 187 -8.04 19.98 -0.94
C ARG A 187 -9.28 19.90 -0.06
N MET A 188 -10.25 19.09 -0.46
CA MET A 188 -11.48 18.90 0.35
C MET A 188 -11.19 18.27 1.70
N GLN A 189 -10.31 17.27 1.77
CA GLN A 189 -9.90 16.67 3.05
C GLN A 189 -9.23 17.70 3.97
N ILE A 190 -8.27 18.47 3.45
CA ILE A 190 -7.55 19.48 4.24
C ILE A 190 -8.49 20.61 4.71
N LEU A 191 -9.31 21.17 3.82
CA LEU A 191 -10.22 22.28 4.14
C LEU A 191 -11.38 21.86 5.07
N SER A 192 -11.76 20.58 5.05
CA SER A 192 -12.78 20.05 5.96
C SER A 192 -12.26 19.79 7.39
N GLY A 193 -11.03 20.20 7.70
CA GLY A 193 -10.49 20.13 9.05
C GLY A 193 -10.10 18.72 9.52
N ARG A 194 -9.88 17.75 8.59
CA ARG A 194 -9.38 16.42 8.93
C ARG A 194 -8.01 16.50 9.54
N TRP A 195 -7.70 15.53 10.40
CA TRP A 195 -6.32 15.24 10.75
C TRP A 195 -5.65 14.53 9.58
N ILE A 196 -4.56 15.06 9.05
CA ILE A 196 -3.89 14.52 7.86
C ILE A 196 -2.78 13.55 8.31
N MET A 197 -2.91 12.29 7.94
CA MET A 197 -1.90 11.28 8.17
C MET A 197 -1.13 11.01 6.88
N LEU A 198 0.20 11.14 6.93
CA LEU A 198 1.11 10.93 5.81
C LEU A 198 2.07 9.78 6.09
N SER A 199 2.57 9.14 5.03
CA SER A 199 3.41 7.94 5.17
C SER A 199 4.89 8.25 5.38
N SER A 200 5.34 9.48 5.13
CA SER A 200 6.76 9.88 5.23
C SER A 200 6.92 11.38 5.50
N GLU A 201 8.07 11.78 6.00
CA GLU A 201 8.45 13.19 6.11
C GLU A 201 8.55 13.85 4.73
N SER A 202 8.95 13.08 3.72
CA SER A 202 8.95 13.53 2.33
C SER A 202 7.54 13.88 1.87
N ALA A 203 6.55 13.02 2.12
CA ALA A 203 5.14 13.29 1.81
C ALA A 203 4.59 14.48 2.61
N LEU A 204 5.02 14.65 3.86
CA LEU A 204 4.65 15.81 4.68
C LEU A 204 5.19 17.11 4.07
N ARG A 205 6.47 17.15 3.69
CA ARG A 205 7.06 18.32 3.01
C ARG A 205 6.27 18.67 1.74
N ASP A 206 5.95 17.68 0.91
CA ASP A 206 5.16 17.88 -0.31
C ASP A 206 3.75 18.43 -0.03
N CYS A 207 3.12 17.96 1.03
CA CYS A 207 1.82 18.47 1.48
C CYS A 207 1.92 19.92 1.93
N LEU A 208 2.89 20.24 2.78
CA LEU A 208 3.07 21.57 3.38
C LEU A 208 3.48 22.63 2.36
N MET A 209 4.18 22.27 1.29
CA MET A 209 4.50 23.21 0.19
C MET A 209 3.24 23.87 -0.41
N SER A 210 2.11 23.17 -0.39
CA SER A 210 0.86 23.70 -0.94
C SER A 210 -0.19 24.06 0.12
N TYR A 211 -0.07 23.46 1.29
CA TYR A 211 -1.00 23.62 2.41
C TYR A 211 -0.22 23.81 3.73
N PRO A 212 0.46 24.97 3.90
CA PRO A 212 1.31 25.21 5.08
C PRO A 212 0.53 25.06 6.41
N THR A 213 -0.74 25.45 6.42
CA THR A 213 -1.60 25.34 7.61
C THR A 213 -1.91 23.92 8.05
N ALA A 214 -1.69 22.93 7.17
CA ALA A 214 -1.90 21.52 7.50
C ALA A 214 -0.92 21.02 8.58
N ILE A 215 0.19 21.72 8.86
CA ILE A 215 1.18 21.34 9.90
C ILE A 215 0.52 21.15 11.27
N HIS A 216 -0.47 21.95 11.62
CA HIS A 216 -1.14 21.92 12.92
C HIS A 216 -2.06 20.70 13.09
N ARG A 217 -2.38 19.99 12.00
CA ARG A 217 -3.26 18.82 11.97
C ARG A 217 -2.66 17.70 11.12
N SER A 218 -1.34 17.52 11.21
CA SER A 218 -0.64 16.48 10.47
C SER A 218 0.14 15.56 11.39
N SER A 219 0.25 14.32 10.98
CA SER A 219 1.13 13.31 11.59
C SER A 219 1.79 12.48 10.50
N VAL A 220 3.03 12.10 10.72
CA VAL A 220 3.72 11.08 9.91
C VAL A 220 3.62 9.76 10.63
N VAL A 221 3.13 8.74 9.92
CA VAL A 221 3.02 7.36 10.42
C VAL A 221 3.71 6.44 9.43
N LYS A 222 4.95 6.08 9.77
CA LYS A 222 5.82 5.24 8.93
C LYS A 222 5.38 3.79 9.04
N PHE A 223 5.08 3.19 7.91
CA PHE A 223 4.70 1.78 7.84
C PHE A 223 5.88 0.88 8.20
N ALA A 224 5.62 -0.19 8.96
CA ALA A 224 6.55 -1.29 9.18
C ALA A 224 5.93 -2.61 8.71
N ALA A 225 6.70 -3.44 8.02
CA ALA A 225 6.25 -4.75 7.55
C ALA A 225 6.29 -5.77 8.70
N GLN A 226 5.28 -6.64 8.75
CA GLN A 226 5.20 -7.74 9.70
C GLN A 226 4.95 -9.06 8.95
N PRO A 227 6.00 -9.77 8.52
CA PRO A 227 5.83 -11.09 7.94
C PRO A 227 5.24 -12.06 8.96
N SER A 228 4.08 -12.64 8.65
CA SER A 228 3.50 -13.70 9.50
C SER A 228 4.26 -15.02 9.32
N ALA A 229 4.15 -15.93 10.28
CA ALA A 229 4.76 -17.27 10.18
C ALA A 229 4.35 -17.99 8.89
N GLU A 230 3.09 -17.85 8.46
CA GLU A 230 2.58 -18.43 7.19
C GLU A 230 3.35 -17.90 5.96
N LEU A 231 3.72 -16.63 5.95
CA LEU A 231 4.49 -16.03 4.86
C LEU A 231 5.95 -16.50 4.84
N LEU A 232 6.43 -17.02 5.95
CA LEU A 232 7.82 -17.49 6.11
C LEU A 232 7.99 -19.00 5.90
N ASN A 233 6.88 -19.74 5.78
CA ASN A 233 6.91 -21.21 5.63
C ASN A 233 7.52 -21.68 4.30
N ALA A 234 7.56 -20.83 3.26
CA ALA A 234 8.18 -21.18 2.00
C ALA A 234 9.70 -21.24 2.15
N ASP A 235 10.30 -22.40 1.86
CA ASP A 235 11.77 -22.54 1.82
C ASP A 235 12.36 -21.77 0.64
N PRO A 236 13.29 -20.81 0.88
CA PRO A 236 13.90 -20.05 -0.19
C PRO A 236 14.58 -20.90 -1.28
N ALA A 237 15.26 -21.97 -0.90
CA ALA A 237 15.96 -22.85 -1.86
C ALA A 237 14.97 -23.64 -2.73
N GLU A 238 13.85 -24.08 -2.18
CA GLU A 238 12.79 -24.75 -2.95
C GLU A 238 12.13 -23.80 -3.94
N ILE A 239 11.83 -22.56 -3.53
CA ILE A 239 11.21 -21.56 -4.39
C ILE A 239 12.12 -21.11 -5.51
N VAL A 240 13.43 -20.95 -5.23
CA VAL A 240 14.45 -20.68 -6.27
C VAL A 240 14.47 -21.81 -7.31
N ARG A 241 14.47 -23.08 -6.87
CA ARG A 241 14.39 -24.24 -7.78
C ARG A 241 13.09 -24.32 -8.54
N PHE A 242 11.96 -24.04 -7.87
CA PHE A 242 10.63 -24.06 -8.49
C PHE A 242 10.51 -23.10 -9.68
N TYR A 243 11.12 -21.91 -9.59
CA TYR A 243 11.15 -20.94 -10.69
C TYR A 243 12.35 -21.14 -11.65
N GLY A 244 13.18 -22.18 -11.47
CA GLY A 244 14.35 -22.41 -12.31
C GLY A 244 15.41 -21.31 -12.24
N LEU A 245 15.51 -20.60 -11.10
CA LEU A 245 16.38 -19.45 -10.95
C LEU A 245 17.83 -19.87 -10.59
N PRO A 246 18.83 -19.05 -10.94
CA PRO A 246 20.20 -19.25 -10.50
C PRO A 246 20.34 -19.02 -8.99
N ARG A 247 21.42 -19.54 -8.41
CA ARG A 247 21.70 -19.33 -6.98
C ARG A 247 22.01 -17.87 -6.61
N THR A 248 22.53 -17.11 -7.56
CA THR A 248 22.95 -15.72 -7.35
C THR A 248 22.13 -14.82 -8.27
N TYR A 249 21.33 -13.93 -7.72
CA TYR A 249 20.52 -12.96 -8.45
C TYR A 249 20.19 -11.74 -7.60
N PHE A 250 19.89 -10.64 -8.27
CA PHE A 250 19.29 -9.44 -7.68
C PHE A 250 17.78 -9.49 -7.84
N TYR A 251 17.04 -9.07 -6.82
CA TYR A 251 15.59 -9.18 -6.84
C TYR A 251 14.90 -7.82 -6.97
N LEU A 252 13.95 -7.73 -7.91
CA LEU A 252 13.19 -6.54 -8.27
C LEU A 252 11.68 -6.83 -8.16
N PRO A 253 11.10 -6.89 -6.93
CA PRO A 253 9.69 -7.20 -6.70
C PRO A 253 8.79 -5.99 -6.88
N ASN A 254 8.81 -5.35 -8.04
CA ASN A 254 8.03 -4.17 -8.36
C ASN A 254 7.10 -4.43 -9.54
N GLN A 255 5.86 -3.92 -9.44
CA GLN A 255 4.95 -3.92 -10.57
C GLN A 255 5.54 -3.08 -11.73
N PHE A 256 5.26 -3.46 -12.97
CA PHE A 256 5.80 -2.78 -14.15
C PHE A 256 5.08 -1.46 -14.43
N TYR A 257 5.13 -0.57 -13.45
CA TYR A 257 4.67 0.81 -13.61
C TYR A 257 5.85 1.71 -14.02
N ARG A 258 5.60 2.69 -14.89
CA ARG A 258 6.66 3.56 -15.42
C ARG A 258 7.49 4.22 -14.31
N HIS A 259 6.86 4.67 -13.23
CA HIS A 259 7.58 5.28 -12.11
C HIS A 259 8.46 4.29 -11.31
N LYS A 260 8.26 2.99 -11.48
CA LYS A 260 9.13 1.95 -10.91
C LYS A 260 10.44 1.75 -11.67
N ASN A 261 10.59 2.41 -12.84
CA ASN A 261 11.84 2.66 -13.53
C ASN A 261 12.68 1.41 -13.89
N HIS A 262 12.03 0.35 -14.36
CA HIS A 262 12.71 -0.88 -14.80
C HIS A 262 13.73 -0.60 -15.94
N ALA A 263 13.53 0.47 -16.71
CA ALA A 263 14.39 0.85 -17.81
C ALA A 263 15.85 1.10 -17.36
N VAL A 264 16.07 1.76 -16.23
CA VAL A 264 17.43 2.02 -15.72
C VAL A 264 18.16 0.71 -15.36
N VAL A 265 17.42 -0.35 -14.97
CA VAL A 265 17.97 -1.67 -14.70
C VAL A 265 18.44 -2.34 -16.00
N VAL A 266 17.65 -2.23 -17.07
CA VAL A 266 18.03 -2.71 -18.40
C VAL A 266 19.28 -1.99 -18.89
N ASP A 267 19.35 -0.67 -18.71
CA ASP A 267 20.53 0.13 -19.06
C ASP A 267 21.76 -0.26 -18.24
N ALA A 268 21.60 -0.54 -16.94
CA ALA A 268 22.69 -1.01 -16.08
C ALA A 268 23.22 -2.41 -16.49
N LEU A 269 22.31 -3.32 -16.86
CA LEU A 269 22.69 -4.63 -17.39
C LEU A 269 23.48 -4.48 -18.70
N ALA A 270 23.12 -3.55 -19.58
CA ALA A 270 23.88 -3.25 -20.78
C ALA A 270 25.29 -2.68 -20.48
N VAL A 271 25.43 -1.89 -19.43
CA VAL A 271 26.75 -1.42 -18.96
C VAL A 271 27.60 -2.60 -18.47
N LEU A 272 27.01 -3.52 -17.69
CA LEU A 272 27.70 -4.73 -17.19
C LEU A 272 28.14 -5.66 -18.33
N ALA A 273 27.29 -5.85 -19.34
CA ALA A 273 27.63 -6.66 -20.51
C ALA A 273 28.85 -6.10 -21.26
N LYS A 274 28.98 -4.78 -21.41
CA LYS A 274 30.17 -4.15 -21.98
C LYS A 274 31.43 -4.31 -21.14
N ARG A 275 31.29 -4.60 -19.85
CA ARG A 275 32.40 -4.87 -18.91
C ARG A 275 32.70 -6.36 -18.75
N ASP A 276 32.03 -7.21 -19.52
CA ASP A 276 32.12 -8.69 -19.39
C ASP A 276 31.76 -9.17 -17.95
N VAL A 277 30.81 -8.49 -17.31
CA VAL A 277 30.31 -8.84 -15.97
C VAL A 277 28.91 -9.42 -16.09
N HIS A 278 28.76 -10.68 -15.66
CA HIS A 278 27.48 -11.36 -15.67
C HIS A 278 26.71 -11.06 -14.37
N ALA A 279 25.49 -10.53 -14.51
CA ALA A 279 24.55 -10.35 -13.42
C ALA A 279 23.14 -10.74 -13.88
N ILE A 280 22.36 -11.32 -12.99
CA ILE A 280 20.97 -11.71 -13.25
C ILE A 280 20.05 -10.94 -12.34
N VAL A 281 19.02 -10.34 -12.92
CA VAL A 281 17.93 -9.68 -12.22
C VAL A 281 16.67 -10.53 -12.34
N VAL A 282 16.10 -10.91 -11.22
CA VAL A 282 14.78 -11.57 -11.15
C VAL A 282 13.74 -10.52 -10.81
N ALA A 283 12.74 -10.38 -11.66
CA ALA A 283 11.64 -9.42 -11.46
C ALA A 283 10.32 -10.15 -11.25
N SER A 284 9.50 -9.65 -10.32
CA SER A 284 8.13 -10.12 -10.10
C SER A 284 7.17 -8.94 -9.92
N GLY A 285 5.89 -9.16 -10.26
CA GLY A 285 4.86 -8.15 -10.12
C GLY A 285 3.93 -8.13 -11.33
N SER A 286 2.89 -7.29 -11.30
CA SER A 286 1.98 -7.12 -12.44
C SER A 286 2.71 -6.50 -13.64
N ASN A 287 2.50 -7.07 -14.81
CA ASN A 287 2.97 -6.55 -16.09
C ASN A 287 2.00 -5.54 -16.74
N SER A 288 0.94 -5.16 -16.05
CA SER A 288 -0.09 -4.26 -16.57
C SER A 288 -0.13 -2.95 -15.78
N ASP A 289 0.18 -1.84 -16.42
CA ASP A 289 -0.10 -0.48 -15.93
C ASP A 289 -1.26 0.11 -16.73
N PRO A 290 -2.43 0.37 -16.13
CA PRO A 290 -3.56 0.98 -16.84
C PRO A 290 -3.24 2.36 -17.44
N ARG A 291 -2.21 3.04 -16.93
CA ARG A 291 -1.75 4.37 -17.41
C ARG A 291 -0.85 4.24 -18.64
N GLU A 292 -0.11 3.14 -18.75
CA GLU A 292 0.83 2.88 -19.84
C GLU A 292 0.90 1.37 -20.16
N PRO A 293 -0.12 0.81 -20.83
CA PRO A 293 -0.22 -0.64 -21.09
C PRO A 293 0.94 -1.23 -21.88
N ALA A 294 1.65 -0.40 -22.66
CA ALA A 294 2.78 -0.83 -23.47
C ALA A 294 4.11 -0.92 -22.70
N TYR A 295 4.18 -0.42 -21.45
CA TYR A 295 5.45 -0.28 -20.73
C TYR A 295 6.19 -1.60 -20.55
N PHE A 296 5.52 -2.66 -20.11
CA PHE A 296 6.13 -3.98 -19.96
C PHE A 296 6.74 -4.48 -21.28
N ASN A 297 5.95 -4.45 -22.36
CA ASN A 297 6.42 -4.90 -23.67
C ASN A 297 7.60 -4.06 -24.18
N THR A 298 7.66 -2.79 -23.82
CA THR A 298 8.80 -1.92 -24.16
C THR A 298 10.07 -2.36 -23.42
N ILE A 299 9.98 -2.68 -22.13
CA ILE A 299 11.11 -3.22 -21.36
C ILE A 299 11.60 -4.55 -21.94
N MET A 300 10.69 -5.49 -22.24
CA MET A 300 11.06 -6.80 -22.78
C MET A 300 11.69 -6.68 -24.18
N ARG A 301 11.24 -5.75 -25.01
CA ARG A 301 11.85 -5.45 -26.33
C ARG A 301 13.25 -4.88 -26.15
N GLN A 302 13.47 -3.92 -25.25
CA GLN A 302 14.79 -3.35 -24.97
C GLN A 302 15.80 -4.41 -24.52
N LEU A 303 15.37 -5.41 -23.73
CA LEU A 303 16.19 -6.55 -23.36
C LEU A 303 16.56 -7.39 -24.60
N GLY A 304 15.58 -7.64 -25.48
CA GLY A 304 15.79 -8.39 -26.73
C GLY A 304 16.77 -7.70 -27.67
N ASP A 305 16.55 -6.41 -27.95
CA ASP A 305 17.36 -5.61 -28.87
C ASP A 305 18.83 -5.51 -28.43
N ARG A 306 19.10 -5.70 -27.11
CA ARG A 306 20.44 -5.62 -26.51
C ARG A 306 21.05 -6.98 -26.19
N GLY A 307 20.37 -8.09 -26.49
CA GLY A 307 20.86 -9.46 -26.20
C GLY A 307 20.93 -9.77 -24.70
N LEU A 308 20.08 -9.14 -23.87
CA LEU A 308 20.11 -9.25 -22.40
C LEU A 308 19.02 -10.17 -21.82
N GLN A 309 18.37 -11.00 -22.65
CA GLN A 309 17.26 -11.86 -22.22
C GLN A 309 17.69 -12.84 -21.13
N ASN A 310 18.94 -13.31 -21.15
CA ASN A 310 19.50 -14.21 -20.15
C ASN A 310 19.91 -13.51 -18.85
N ASN A 311 19.91 -12.17 -18.83
CA ASN A 311 20.27 -11.38 -17.66
C ASN A 311 19.04 -10.87 -16.87
N PHE A 312 17.81 -11.09 -17.40
CA PHE A 312 16.59 -10.61 -16.78
C PHE A 312 15.50 -11.69 -16.82
N CYS A 313 15.12 -12.20 -15.65
CA CYS A 313 14.11 -13.24 -15.50
C CYS A 313 12.84 -12.64 -14.90
N TYR A 314 11.73 -12.61 -15.67
CA TYR A 314 10.42 -12.20 -15.18
C TYR A 314 9.61 -13.42 -14.76
N VAL A 315 9.26 -13.53 -13.48
CA VAL A 315 8.51 -14.67 -12.91
C VAL A 315 7.01 -14.39 -12.75
N GLY A 316 6.53 -13.24 -13.18
CA GLY A 316 5.10 -12.88 -13.14
C GLY A 316 4.61 -12.38 -11.79
N MET A 317 3.27 -12.37 -11.63
CA MET A 317 2.62 -12.19 -10.33
C MET A 317 2.72 -13.50 -9.56
N ILE A 318 3.42 -13.49 -8.45
CA ILE A 318 3.67 -14.67 -7.62
C ILE A 318 3.01 -14.53 -6.24
N PRO A 319 2.72 -15.64 -5.54
CA PRO A 319 2.20 -15.62 -4.18
C PRO A 319 3.15 -14.87 -3.23
N LEU A 320 2.58 -14.14 -2.26
CA LEU A 320 3.37 -13.36 -1.31
C LEU A 320 4.41 -14.18 -0.51
N PRO A 321 4.15 -15.45 -0.09
CA PRO A 321 5.18 -16.31 0.50
C PRO A 321 6.39 -16.51 -0.42
N HIS A 322 6.16 -16.63 -1.74
CA HIS A 322 7.25 -16.79 -2.71
C HIS A 322 8.05 -15.48 -2.88
N VAL A 323 7.37 -14.30 -2.79
CA VAL A 323 8.06 -12.99 -2.77
C VAL A 323 9.04 -12.94 -1.60
N TYR A 324 8.61 -13.31 -0.41
CA TYR A 324 9.47 -13.34 0.78
C TYR A 324 10.61 -14.37 0.66
N ALA A 325 10.32 -15.54 0.11
CA ALA A 325 11.34 -16.58 -0.12
C ALA A 325 12.40 -16.09 -1.10
N LEU A 326 12.00 -15.53 -2.24
CA LEU A 326 12.93 -14.98 -3.23
C LEU A 326 13.72 -13.79 -2.69
N LEU A 327 13.10 -12.93 -1.88
CA LEU A 327 13.77 -11.80 -1.23
C LEU A 327 14.86 -12.28 -0.27
N ARG A 328 14.59 -13.30 0.53
CA ARG A 328 15.54 -13.92 1.48
C ARG A 328 16.73 -14.58 0.76
N ALA A 329 16.51 -15.15 -0.42
CA ALA A 329 17.54 -15.81 -1.22
C ALA A 329 18.33 -14.84 -2.14
N ALA A 330 17.85 -13.64 -2.38
CA ALA A 330 18.47 -12.69 -3.30
C ALA A 330 19.82 -12.16 -2.78
N THR A 331 20.73 -11.84 -3.67
CA THR A 331 21.97 -11.12 -3.34
C THR A 331 21.65 -9.76 -2.74
N ALA A 332 20.75 -9.00 -3.39
CA ALA A 332 20.25 -7.74 -2.90
C ALA A 332 18.85 -7.44 -3.50
N LEU A 333 18.08 -6.62 -2.80
CA LEU A 333 16.91 -5.93 -3.35
C LEU A 333 17.37 -4.81 -4.28
N ILE A 334 16.74 -4.67 -5.44
CA ILE A 334 16.80 -3.45 -6.26
C ILE A 334 15.45 -2.75 -6.17
N ASN A 335 15.44 -1.45 -5.81
CA ASN A 335 14.28 -0.61 -5.95
C ASN A 335 14.65 0.69 -6.69
N PRO A 336 14.45 0.76 -8.03
CA PRO A 336 14.90 1.86 -8.86
C PRO A 336 13.86 2.96 -9.02
N SER A 337 12.83 3.00 -8.19
CA SER A 337 11.67 3.88 -8.32
C SER A 337 12.05 5.36 -8.42
N ARG A 338 11.36 6.09 -9.30
CA ARG A 338 11.47 7.55 -9.41
C ARG A 338 10.69 8.30 -8.32
N PHE A 339 9.75 7.59 -7.73
CA PHE A 339 8.89 8.13 -6.67
C PHE A 339 8.26 6.99 -5.85
N GLU A 340 8.20 7.19 -4.55
CA GLU A 340 7.46 6.37 -3.58
C GLU A 340 6.81 7.28 -2.53
N GLY A 341 5.66 6.87 -1.99
CA GLY A 341 5.13 7.45 -0.75
C GLY A 341 5.81 6.85 0.49
N TRP A 342 5.92 5.52 0.47
CA TRP A 342 6.68 4.66 1.38
C TRP A 342 6.81 3.28 0.73
N SER A 343 8.01 2.77 0.59
CA SER A 343 8.23 1.53 -0.13
C SER A 343 8.04 0.31 0.78
N THR A 344 7.02 -0.50 0.48
CA THR A 344 6.79 -1.76 1.21
C THR A 344 7.94 -2.75 1.00
N THR A 345 8.51 -2.81 -0.20
CA THR A 345 9.61 -3.74 -0.51
C THR A 345 10.89 -3.40 0.23
N VAL A 346 11.15 -2.13 0.51
CA VAL A 346 12.25 -1.68 1.37
C VAL A 346 12.02 -2.14 2.81
N GLU A 347 10.81 -1.95 3.37
CA GLU A 347 10.49 -2.45 4.71
C GLU A 347 10.58 -3.98 4.80
N GLU A 348 10.13 -4.68 3.77
CA GLU A 348 10.23 -6.15 3.68
C GLU A 348 11.70 -6.61 3.64
N ALA A 349 12.57 -5.93 2.89
CA ALA A 349 14.00 -6.23 2.86
C ALA A 349 14.68 -5.98 4.21
N LYS A 350 14.32 -4.89 4.90
CA LYS A 350 14.82 -4.58 6.24
C LYS A 350 14.48 -5.66 7.26
N CYS A 351 13.33 -6.34 7.12
CA CYS A 351 12.96 -7.43 8.02
C CYS A 351 14.00 -8.55 8.09
N PHE A 352 14.76 -8.76 7.00
CA PHE A 352 15.71 -9.87 6.86
C PHE A 352 17.16 -9.41 6.71
N GLY A 353 17.44 -8.12 6.81
CA GLY A 353 18.78 -7.60 6.56
C GLY A 353 19.27 -7.85 5.12
N VAL A 354 18.36 -7.86 4.15
CA VAL A 354 18.72 -8.00 2.74
C VAL A 354 19.43 -6.74 2.27
N PRO A 355 20.65 -6.83 1.69
CA PRO A 355 21.31 -5.67 1.11
C PRO A 355 20.40 -4.95 0.11
N MET A 356 20.46 -3.63 0.07
CA MET A 356 19.56 -2.84 -0.76
C MET A 356 20.33 -1.92 -1.70
N ILE A 357 19.93 -1.91 -2.97
CA ILE A 357 20.36 -0.95 -3.98
C ILE A 357 19.16 -0.12 -4.36
N LEU A 358 19.13 1.13 -3.94
CA LEU A 358 17.96 1.99 -4.03
C LEU A 358 18.25 3.23 -4.89
N SER A 359 17.26 3.70 -5.63
CA SER A 359 17.34 5.01 -6.24
C SER A 359 17.46 6.10 -5.18
N ASP A 360 18.24 7.14 -5.48
CA ASP A 360 18.49 8.26 -4.58
C ASP A 360 17.32 9.25 -4.58
N ILE A 361 16.26 8.87 -3.87
CA ILE A 361 15.08 9.71 -3.62
C ILE A 361 14.88 9.91 -2.12
N ASP A 362 14.28 11.03 -1.74
CA ASP A 362 14.12 11.43 -0.34
C ASP A 362 13.56 10.32 0.56
N VAL A 363 12.51 9.64 0.08
CA VAL A 363 11.85 8.59 0.86
C VAL A 363 12.74 7.36 1.06
N HIS A 364 13.54 6.96 0.07
CA HIS A 364 14.49 5.86 0.23
C HIS A 364 15.59 6.21 1.22
N ARG A 365 16.08 7.46 1.19
CA ARG A 365 17.02 7.98 2.21
C ARG A 365 16.41 7.97 3.60
N GLU A 366 15.13 8.35 3.71
CA GLU A 366 14.40 8.34 4.98
C GLU A 366 14.21 6.91 5.53
N GLN A 367 13.95 5.91 4.64
CA GLN A 367 13.70 4.53 5.03
C GLN A 367 14.95 3.74 5.40
N ALA A 368 16.01 3.89 4.63
CA ALA A 368 17.18 3.03 4.71
C ALA A 368 18.46 3.75 5.19
N GLY A 369 18.48 5.08 5.25
CA GLY A 369 19.62 5.85 5.79
C GLY A 369 20.95 5.41 5.16
N SER A 370 21.88 4.95 5.98
CA SER A 370 23.19 4.44 5.55
C SER A 370 23.21 2.94 5.23
N GLU A 371 22.10 2.22 5.40
CA GLU A 371 22.02 0.76 5.21
C GLU A 371 21.88 0.33 3.74
N ALA A 372 21.71 1.30 2.80
CA ALA A 372 21.55 1.01 1.40
C ALA A 372 22.67 1.63 0.53
N LEU A 373 22.90 1.02 -0.64
CA LEU A 373 23.67 1.61 -1.71
C LEU A 373 22.74 2.45 -2.59
N TYR A 374 23.13 3.69 -2.89
CA TYR A 374 22.31 4.61 -3.65
C TYR A 374 22.86 4.94 -5.01
N PHE A 375 21.96 5.13 -5.99
CA PHE A 375 22.27 5.55 -7.34
C PHE A 375 21.26 6.61 -7.82
N GLY A 376 21.68 7.54 -8.67
CA GLY A 376 20.77 8.51 -9.27
C GLY A 376 19.72 7.83 -10.12
N VAL A 377 18.46 8.32 -10.10
CA VAL A 377 17.32 7.70 -10.80
C VAL A 377 17.54 7.49 -12.31
N ASP A 378 18.46 8.24 -12.91
CA ASP A 378 18.88 8.17 -14.32
C ASP A 378 20.36 7.80 -14.47
N ASP A 379 20.97 7.15 -13.45
CA ASP A 379 22.37 6.73 -13.46
C ASP A 379 22.53 5.20 -13.51
N PRO A 380 22.44 4.59 -14.71
CA PRO A 380 22.63 3.15 -14.87
C PRO A 380 24.08 2.72 -14.60
N THR A 381 25.04 3.62 -14.76
CA THR A 381 26.47 3.31 -14.53
C THR A 381 26.71 3.06 -13.04
N ARG A 382 26.21 3.94 -12.18
CA ARG A 382 26.33 3.76 -10.73
C ARG A 382 25.55 2.53 -10.23
N LEU A 383 24.37 2.25 -10.81
CA LEU A 383 23.65 1.01 -10.54
C LEU A 383 24.50 -0.21 -10.94
N ALA A 384 25.10 -0.21 -12.12
CA ALA A 384 25.99 -1.27 -12.58
C ALA A 384 27.19 -1.48 -11.63
N ASP A 385 27.81 -0.40 -11.13
CA ASP A 385 28.91 -0.48 -10.15
C ASP A 385 28.47 -1.21 -8.87
N HIS A 386 27.28 -0.91 -8.36
CA HIS A 386 26.74 -1.56 -7.18
C HIS A 386 26.41 -3.03 -7.44
N LEU A 387 25.81 -3.36 -8.59
CA LEU A 387 25.54 -4.75 -8.99
C LEU A 387 26.85 -5.53 -9.10
N GLN A 388 27.87 -4.99 -9.76
CA GLN A 388 29.19 -5.61 -9.88
C GLN A 388 29.87 -5.83 -8.53
N LYS A 389 29.79 -4.85 -7.62
CA LYS A 389 30.33 -4.96 -6.26
C LYS A 389 29.68 -6.10 -5.49
N LEU A 390 28.35 -6.21 -5.54
CA LEU A 390 27.60 -7.20 -4.76
C LEU A 390 27.52 -8.58 -5.43
N SER A 391 27.79 -8.71 -6.74
CA SER A 391 27.78 -10.01 -7.43
C SER A 391 28.81 -11.01 -6.88
N ARG A 392 29.82 -10.52 -6.15
CA ARG A 392 30.87 -11.33 -5.49
C ARG A 392 30.58 -11.58 -3.99
N ALA A 393 29.47 -11.02 -3.46
CA ALA A 393 29.14 -11.18 -2.06
C ALA A 393 28.56 -12.57 -1.78
N GLU A 394 28.96 -13.17 -0.68
CA GLU A 394 28.38 -14.42 -0.19
C GLU A 394 26.96 -14.16 0.32
N ILE A 395 26.03 -15.03 -0.06
CA ILE A 395 24.65 -14.99 0.42
C ILE A 395 24.53 -15.88 1.64
N LEU A 396 24.42 -15.25 2.81
CA LEU A 396 24.16 -15.94 4.08
C LEU A 396 22.67 -16.24 4.26
N PRO A 397 22.31 -17.32 4.98
CA PRO A 397 20.93 -17.58 5.38
C PRO A 397 20.34 -16.39 6.16
N ARG A 398 19.12 -15.97 5.82
CA ARG A 398 18.48 -14.79 6.43
C ARG A 398 17.24 -15.17 7.21
N THR A 399 17.17 -14.69 8.43
CA THR A 399 16.05 -14.80 9.35
C THR A 399 15.52 -13.41 9.69
N LEU A 400 14.38 -13.34 10.36
CA LEU A 400 13.86 -12.07 10.88
C LEU A 400 14.87 -11.41 11.83
N LEU A 401 15.02 -10.11 11.69
CA LEU A 401 15.91 -9.33 12.54
C LEU A 401 15.20 -8.90 13.85
N PRO A 402 15.91 -8.89 14.99
CA PRO A 402 15.31 -8.51 16.29
C PRO A 402 14.75 -7.07 16.36
N GLN A 403 15.33 -6.13 15.60
CA GLN A 403 14.87 -4.73 15.57
C GLN A 403 13.48 -4.54 14.98
N LEU A 404 12.91 -5.57 14.36
CA LEU A 404 11.56 -5.52 13.79
C LEU A 404 10.52 -5.13 14.84
N ASP A 405 10.61 -5.66 16.05
CA ASP A 405 9.67 -5.38 17.14
C ASP A 405 9.62 -3.88 17.49
N ARG A 406 10.77 -3.21 17.50
CA ARG A 406 10.82 -1.76 17.75
C ARG A 406 10.10 -0.97 16.66
N ASN A 407 10.32 -1.30 15.39
CA ASN A 407 9.71 -0.60 14.27
C ASN A 407 8.19 -0.80 14.25
N LEU A 408 7.72 -1.99 14.57
CA LEU A 408 6.31 -2.30 14.66
C LEU A 408 5.64 -1.59 15.85
N ALA A 409 6.30 -1.55 17.00
CA ALA A 409 5.81 -0.82 18.18
C ALA A 409 5.70 0.69 17.90
N GLU A 410 6.68 1.27 17.19
CA GLU A 410 6.66 2.68 16.79
C GLU A 410 5.54 2.95 15.77
N PHE A 411 5.36 2.09 14.77
CA PHE A 411 4.26 2.17 13.81
C PHE A 411 2.90 2.18 14.51
N ALA A 412 2.64 1.17 15.38
CA ALA A 412 1.39 1.06 16.13
C ALA A 412 1.16 2.28 17.04
N THR A 413 2.17 2.68 17.79
CA THR A 413 2.07 3.80 18.75
C THR A 413 1.84 5.13 18.05
N SER A 414 2.53 5.38 16.92
CA SER A 414 2.37 6.60 16.13
C SER A 414 0.98 6.69 15.52
N PHE A 415 0.44 5.56 15.05
CA PHE A 415 -0.93 5.49 14.57
C PHE A 415 -1.95 5.79 15.67
N VAL A 416 -1.86 5.11 16.82
CA VAL A 416 -2.76 5.31 17.96
C VAL A 416 -2.74 6.77 18.44
N ARG A 417 -1.56 7.38 18.58
CA ARG A 417 -1.42 8.81 18.92
C ARG A 417 -2.10 9.72 17.90
N THR A 418 -2.03 9.36 16.61
CA THR A 418 -2.71 10.14 15.55
C THR A 418 -4.23 10.09 15.71
N ILE A 419 -4.79 8.91 16.00
CA ILE A 419 -6.22 8.73 16.27
C ILE A 419 -6.65 9.54 17.51
N GLU A 420 -5.89 9.44 18.60
CA GLU A 420 -6.17 10.17 19.85
C GLU A 420 -6.14 11.69 19.67
N ARG A 421 -5.14 12.19 18.92
CA ARG A 421 -5.05 13.62 18.60
C ARG A 421 -6.27 14.09 17.79
N ALA A 422 -6.67 13.31 16.78
CA ALA A 422 -7.86 13.63 15.98
C ALA A 422 -9.12 13.64 16.84
N ALA A 423 -9.31 12.67 17.73
CA ALA A 423 -10.44 12.60 18.65
C ALA A 423 -10.50 13.82 19.58
N ASN A 424 -9.37 14.24 20.13
CA ASN A 424 -9.30 15.34 21.10
C ASN A 424 -9.39 16.74 20.47
N THR A 425 -9.12 16.89 19.17
CA THR A 425 -9.16 18.20 18.49
C THR A 425 -10.52 18.48 17.83
N PHE A 426 -11.41 17.50 17.79
CA PHE A 426 -12.75 17.68 17.25
C PHE A 426 -13.61 18.40 18.30
N PRO A 427 -14.36 19.50 17.95
CA PRO A 427 -15.22 20.17 18.89
C PRO A 427 -16.27 19.20 19.43
N ALA A 428 -16.39 19.12 20.74
CA ALA A 428 -17.52 18.43 21.36
C ALA A 428 -18.82 19.19 20.97
N ASN A 429 -19.72 18.51 20.26
CA ASN A 429 -21.03 19.04 19.95
C ASN A 429 -21.93 19.05 21.20
#